data_e8efeb234ec5e9488ed2914f310a0d97
#
_entry.id   e8efeb234ec5e9488ed2914f310a0d97
#
_cell.length_a   1.000
_cell.length_b   1.000
_cell.length_c   1.000
_cell.angle_alpha   90.00
_cell.angle_beta   90.00
_cell.angle_gamma   90.00
#
_symmetry.space_group_name_H-M   'P 1'
#
loop_
_entity.id
_entity.type
_entity.pdbx_description
1 polymer ?
#
loop_
_entity_poly.entity_id
_entity_poly.type
_entity_poly.pdbx_seq_one_letter_code
_entity_poly.pdbx_strand_id
1 'polypeptide(L)' 'MGNAVKRDYSINERLRDFLTRHDKMPSRIADKAGIRRDTFSNILSCKRVVFAEEISKIAEAAGCTVDYLLGSEQSEGD' A
#
# COMPACT_ATOMS: atom_id res chain seq x y z
N MET A 1 18.77 -12.07 18.12
CA MET A 1 18.35 -11.84 17.95
C MET A 1 17.68 -11.79 17.55
N GLY A 2 17.42 -11.75 17.58
CA GLY A 2 16.63 -11.59 17.39
C GLY A 2 16.05 -11.31 16.61
N ASN A 3 15.90 -11.59 16.33
CA ASN A 3 15.31 -11.25 15.56
C ASN A 3 14.15 -11.13 15.71
N ALA A 4 13.95 -10.52 16.29
CA ALA A 4 12.60 -10.13 16.36
C ALA A 4 12.07 -9.97 15.00
N VAL A 5 10.90 -10.45 14.81
CA VAL A 5 10.28 -10.29 13.52
C VAL A 5 9.80 -8.86 13.43
N LYS A 6 10.39 -8.13 12.53
CA LYS A 6 10.01 -6.78 12.32
C LYS A 6 9.00 -6.71 11.23
N ARG A 7 7.86 -6.15 11.51
CA ARG A 7 6.85 -6.00 10.49
C ARG A 7 7.28 -4.93 9.51
N ASP A 8 7.11 -5.24 8.25
CA ASP A 8 7.53 -4.32 7.21
C ASP A 8 6.33 -3.54 6.71
N TYR A 9 6.27 -2.29 7.07
CA TYR A 9 5.17 -1.42 6.65
C TYR A 9 5.55 -0.52 5.49
N SER A 10 6.63 -0.83 4.80
CA SER A 10 7.06 0.04 3.71
C SER A 10 6.02 0.10 2.59
N ILE A 11 5.32 -1.00 2.33
CA ILE A 11 4.26 -0.99 1.33
C ILE A 11 3.16 -0.03 1.75
N ASN A 12 2.78 -0.09 3.03
CA ASN A 12 1.74 0.79 3.55
C ASN A 12 2.13 2.25 3.42
N GLU A 13 3.37 2.56 3.74
CA GLU A 13 3.85 3.93 3.67
C GLU A 13 3.93 4.43 2.23
N ARG A 14 4.39 3.58 1.32
CA ARG A 14 4.44 3.96 -0.08
C ARG A 14 3.05 4.21 -0.64
N LEU A 15 2.10 3.37 -0.24
CA LEU A 15 0.73 3.54 -0.68
C LEU A 15 0.16 4.84 -0.16
N ARG A 16 0.33 5.12 1.12
CA ARG A 16 -0.18 6.34 1.71
C ARG A 16 0.43 7.57 1.04
N ASP A 17 1.74 7.52 0.82
CA ASP A 17 2.43 8.62 0.16
C ASP A 17 1.90 8.83 -1.25
N PHE A 18 1.69 7.74 -1.98
CA PHE A 18 1.19 7.82 -3.34
C PHE A 18 -0.20 8.47 -3.38
N LEU A 19 -1.09 8.05 -2.50
CA LEU A 19 -2.44 8.60 -2.47
C LEU A 19 -2.41 10.08 -2.11
N THR A 20 -1.54 10.45 -1.17
CA THR A 20 -1.43 11.84 -0.77
C THR A 20 -0.89 12.69 -1.91
N ARG A 21 0.16 12.23 -2.56
CA ARG A 21 0.77 12.99 -3.64
C ARG A 21 -0.14 13.16 -4.83
N HIS A 22 -0.97 12.18 -5.09
CA HIS A 22 -1.86 12.23 -6.24
C HIS A 22 -3.28 12.61 -5.87
N ASP A 23 -3.46 13.05 -4.61
CA ASP A 23 -4.73 13.59 -4.14
C ASP A 23 -5.87 12.61 -4.34
N LYS A 24 -5.62 11.36 -4.02
CA LYS A 24 -6.62 10.32 -4.18
C LYS A 24 -7.34 10.06 -2.86
N MET A 25 -8.62 9.76 -2.95
CA MET A 25 -9.42 9.51 -1.75
C MET A 25 -9.34 8.06 -1.35
N PRO A 26 -8.88 7.79 -0.12
CA PRO A 26 -8.73 6.40 0.33
C PRO A 26 -10.01 5.59 0.25
N SER A 27 -11.16 6.20 0.56
CA SER A 27 -12.40 5.45 0.54
C SER A 27 -12.73 4.95 -0.86
N ARG A 28 -12.42 5.75 -1.87
CA ARG A 28 -12.67 5.34 -3.25
C ARG A 28 -11.74 4.21 -3.67
N ILE A 29 -10.49 4.28 -3.22
CA ILE A 29 -9.54 3.23 -3.52
C ILE A 29 -9.97 1.93 -2.85
N ALA A 30 -10.41 2.01 -1.61
CA ALA A 30 -10.88 0.83 -0.89
C ALA A 30 -12.06 0.19 -1.62
N ASP A 31 -13.00 1.00 -2.06
CA ASP A 31 -14.16 0.49 -2.78
C ASP A 31 -13.74 -0.21 -4.07
N LYS A 32 -12.83 0.40 -4.82
CA LYS A 32 -12.37 -0.19 -6.06
C LYS A 32 -11.60 -1.49 -5.84
N ALA A 33 -10.85 -1.54 -4.76
CA ALA A 33 -10.06 -2.73 -4.46
C ALA A 33 -10.91 -3.83 -3.82
N GLY A 34 -12.14 -3.52 -3.44
CA GLY A 34 -12.99 -4.50 -2.79
C GLY A 34 -12.59 -4.73 -1.35
N ILE A 35 -12.01 -3.74 -0.72
CA ILE A 35 -11.55 -3.81 0.67
C ILE A 35 -12.45 -2.90 1.50
N ARG A 36 -12.79 -3.37 2.69
CA ARG A 36 -13.59 -2.53 3.58
C ARG A 36 -12.83 -1.26 3.92
N ARG A 37 -13.58 -0.18 4.06
CA ARG A 37 -12.96 1.11 4.31
C ARG A 37 -12.19 1.16 5.62
N ASP A 38 -12.73 0.53 6.67
CA ASP A 38 -12.03 0.51 7.94
C ASP A 38 -10.76 -0.34 7.85
N THR A 39 -10.81 -1.45 7.11
CA THR A 39 -9.64 -2.26 6.88
C THR A 39 -8.58 -1.47 6.12
N PHE A 40 -8.99 -0.76 5.09
CA PHE A 40 -8.07 0.02 4.31
C PHE A 40 -7.46 1.16 5.14
N SER A 41 -8.27 1.77 5.99
CA SER A 41 -7.77 2.79 6.89
C SER A 41 -6.69 2.25 7.81
N ASN A 42 -6.87 1.03 8.31
CA ASN A 42 -5.85 0.39 9.13
C ASN A 42 -4.59 0.11 8.35
N ILE A 43 -4.73 -0.21 7.07
CA ILE A 43 -3.57 -0.40 6.21
C ILE A 43 -2.80 0.91 6.09
N LEU A 44 -3.49 2.00 5.82
CA LEU A 44 -2.83 3.28 5.62
C LEU A 44 -2.19 3.81 6.89
N SER A 45 -2.74 3.48 8.05
CA SER A 45 -2.16 3.93 9.32
C SER A 45 -1.15 2.94 9.89
N CYS A 46 -0.78 1.93 9.11
CA CYS A 46 0.22 0.94 9.48
C CYS A 46 -0.19 0.14 10.71
N LYS A 47 -1.48 -0.09 10.86
CA LYS A 47 -1.98 -0.95 11.93
C LYS A 47 -2.06 -2.40 11.51
N ARG A 48 -1.96 -2.66 10.22
CA ARG A 48 -1.88 -4.03 9.72
C ARG A 48 -1.10 -4.02 8.42
N VAL A 49 -0.45 -5.14 8.15
CA VAL A 49 0.33 -5.26 6.92
C VAL A 49 -0.60 -5.57 5.75
N VAL A 50 -0.10 -5.33 4.55
CA VAL A 50 -0.83 -5.65 3.33
C VAL A 50 -0.49 -7.08 2.95
N PHE A 51 -1.52 -7.89 2.72
CA PHE A 51 -1.31 -9.27 2.28
C PHE A 51 -1.00 -9.30 0.80
N ALA A 52 -0.26 -10.34 0.40
CA ALA A 52 0.17 -10.45 -0.99
C ALA A 52 -0.99 -10.36 -1.97
N GLU A 53 -2.10 -11.03 -1.64
CA GLU A 53 -3.25 -11.04 -2.54
C GLU A 53 -3.94 -9.70 -2.62
N GLU A 54 -3.70 -8.82 -1.65
CA GLU A 54 -4.30 -7.50 -1.66
C GLU A 54 -3.47 -6.50 -2.45
N ILE A 55 -2.18 -6.77 -2.58
CA ILE A 55 -1.27 -5.80 -3.18
C ILE A 55 -1.68 -5.47 -4.61
N SER A 56 -1.97 -6.48 -5.43
CA SER A 56 -2.33 -6.22 -6.81
C SER A 56 -3.65 -5.49 -6.92
N LYS A 57 -4.61 -5.85 -6.07
CA LYS A 57 -5.91 -5.17 -6.08
C LYS A 57 -5.77 -3.72 -5.70
N ILE A 58 -4.95 -3.44 -4.69
CA ILE A 58 -4.75 -2.08 -4.23
C ILE A 58 -3.99 -1.28 -5.28
N ALA A 59 -2.95 -1.87 -5.86
CA ALA A 59 -2.17 -1.17 -6.88
C ALA A 59 -3.06 -0.79 -8.06
N GLU A 60 -3.87 -1.73 -8.51
CA GLU A 60 -4.75 -1.46 -9.64
C GLU A 60 -5.75 -0.38 -9.30
N ALA A 61 -6.34 -0.44 -8.11
CA ALA A 61 -7.33 0.56 -7.70
C ALA A 61 -6.71 1.94 -7.56
N ALA A 62 -5.48 1.99 -7.06
CA ALA A 62 -4.79 3.26 -6.84
C ALA A 62 -4.19 3.82 -8.11
N GLY A 63 -3.97 2.98 -9.10
CA GLY A 63 -3.37 3.44 -10.35
C GLY A 63 -1.86 3.40 -10.34
N CYS A 64 -1.28 2.55 -9.53
CA CYS A 64 0.17 2.37 -9.53
C CYS A 64 0.49 0.90 -9.78
N THR A 65 1.76 0.59 -9.85
CA THR A 65 2.19 -0.78 -10.11
C THR A 65 2.47 -1.50 -8.79
N VAL A 66 2.40 -2.82 -8.85
CA VAL A 66 2.78 -3.63 -7.70
C VAL A 66 4.26 -3.39 -7.38
N ASP A 67 5.08 -3.32 -8.42
CA ASP A 67 6.51 -3.09 -8.22
C ASP A 67 6.78 -1.79 -7.46
N TYR A 68 6.01 -0.76 -7.75
CA TYR A 68 6.16 0.50 -7.05
C TYR A 68 5.89 0.32 -5.56
N LEU A 69 4.81 -0.37 -5.23
CA LEU A 69 4.46 -0.58 -3.82
C LEU A 69 5.49 -1.45 -3.11
N LEU A 70 6.06 -2.40 -3.83
CA LEU A 70 7.07 -3.26 -3.23
C LEU A 70 8.43 -2.58 -3.12
N GLY A 71 8.58 -1.45 -3.79
CA GLY A 71 9.84 -0.74 -3.75
C GLY A 71 10.88 -1.28 -4.70
N SER A 72 10.48 -2.17 -5.60
CA SER A 72 11.44 -2.71 -6.57
C SER A 72 11.51 -1.88 -7.83
N GLU A 73 10.57 -0.96 -8.02
CA GLU A 73 10.61 -0.09 -9.17
C GLU A 73 11.45 1.13 -8.81
N GLN A 74 12.65 1.19 -9.34
CA GLN A 74 13.58 2.27 -9.04
C GLN A 74 13.42 3.34 -10.08
N SER A 75 13.10 4.46 -9.63
CA SER A 75 13.02 5.51 -10.61
C SER A 75 14.38 5.94 -11.01
N GLU A 76 15.05 5.83 -10.66
CA GLU A 76 16.00 6.24 -11.15
C GLU A 76 16.93 5.58 -11.36
N GLY A 77 16.81 5.18 -11.39
CA GLY A 77 17.50 4.39 -11.58
C GLY A 77 18.58 4.54 -11.59
N ASP A 78 18.75 4.59 -11.57
CA ASP A 78 19.50 4.59 -11.54
C ASP A 78 20.01 4.32 -11.69
#